data_2088effdf9165fd3b7481b7576498817
#
_entry.id   2088effdf9165fd3b7481b7576498817
#
_cell.length_a   1.000
_cell.length_b   1.000
_cell.length_c   1.000
_cell.angle_alpha   90.00
_cell.angle_beta   90.00
_cell.angle_gamma   90.00
#
_symmetry.space_group_name_H-M   'P 1'
#
loop_
_entity.id
_entity.type
_entity.pdbx_description
1 polymer ?
#
loop_
_entity_poly.entity_id
_entity_poly.type
_entity_poly.pdbx_seq_one_letter_code
_entity_poly.pdbx_strand_id
1 'polypeptide(L)'
;MTIRKISLCAFVLAVGITCRIRGHTITSQSAAAESEEDRLAREVEDPTAILAQLQIQDIYSPRDFQTSAQTNTIQIRPIVPIAAFPGFPFQQIIRPTFKVSQIATSSSSSTITEFQDMELLDVIVSNWPNPQETGLGWGIGPTFVFPTGRDPAAGKHAWELGPAAAAVYRGIPHLTVGFIFQNPISFAYTNSSATPQTQMQFQPRISYTLGHGWYVKSSDSTWTVNWRHGSSTTIPVSLGFGRVWKVSGLQLNPWVSGEWTTYRQYTTITPMYSVRFGVTLLFPDLEL
;
A
#
# COMPACT_ATOMS: atom_id res chain seq x y z
N MET A 1 -5.81 -42.91 -7.32
CA MET A 1 -5.08 -41.62 -7.36
C MET A 1 -5.91 -40.70 -8.23
N THR A 2 -6.85 -39.97 -7.61
CA THR A 2 -7.93 -39.27 -8.33
C THR A 2 -7.65 -37.77 -8.23
N ILE A 3 -7.30 -37.17 -9.35
CA ILE A 3 -7.03 -35.72 -9.47
C ILE A 3 -8.39 -34.99 -9.44
N ARG A 4 -8.67 -34.28 -8.36
CA ARG A 4 -9.81 -33.35 -8.29
C ARG A 4 -9.45 -32.04 -8.99
N LYS A 5 -10.15 -31.75 -10.09
CA LYS A 5 -10.15 -30.49 -10.77
C LYS A 5 -10.82 -29.45 -9.86
N ILE A 6 -10.07 -28.41 -9.49
CA ILE A 6 -10.62 -27.24 -8.80
C ILE A 6 -11.10 -26.28 -9.89
N SER A 7 -12.41 -26.13 -9.99
CA SER A 7 -13.06 -25.14 -10.86
C SER A 7 -12.98 -23.77 -10.19
N LEU A 8 -12.29 -22.86 -10.85
CA LEU A 8 -12.21 -21.45 -10.45
C LEU A 8 -13.50 -20.75 -10.89
N CYS A 9 -14.48 -20.61 -9.99
CA CYS A 9 -15.67 -19.78 -10.24
C CYS A 9 -15.33 -18.31 -10.13
N ALA A 10 -15.23 -17.63 -11.27
CA ALA A 10 -15.21 -16.19 -11.35
C ALA A 10 -16.61 -15.65 -10.99
N PHE A 11 -16.73 -14.96 -9.86
CA PHE A 11 -17.93 -14.24 -9.46
C PHE A 11 -17.94 -12.89 -10.17
N VAL A 12 -18.59 -12.81 -11.31
CA VAL A 12 -18.96 -11.55 -11.97
C VAL A 12 -20.33 -11.17 -11.46
N LEU A 13 -20.40 -10.17 -10.59
CA LEU A 13 -21.67 -9.57 -10.16
C LEU A 13 -22.12 -8.59 -11.26
N ALA A 14 -22.99 -9.03 -12.18
CA ALA A 14 -23.68 -8.19 -13.12
C ALA A 14 -24.89 -7.57 -12.41
N VAL A 15 -24.77 -6.32 -11.95
CA VAL A 15 -25.94 -5.52 -11.55
C VAL A 15 -26.52 -4.88 -12.79
N GLY A 16 -27.57 -5.48 -13.35
CA GLY A 16 -28.36 -4.93 -14.43
C GLY A 16 -29.25 -3.79 -13.93
N ILE A 17 -28.84 -2.55 -14.11
CA ILE A 17 -29.70 -1.38 -13.93
C ILE A 17 -30.19 -0.96 -15.29
N THR A 18 -31.48 -1.26 -15.61
CA THR A 18 -32.19 -0.70 -16.75
C THR A 18 -32.52 0.77 -16.46
N CYS A 19 -31.70 1.69 -16.96
CA CYS A 19 -31.97 3.12 -16.87
C CYS A 19 -32.81 3.56 -18.04
N ARG A 20 -34.10 3.93 -17.79
CA ARG A 20 -34.93 4.65 -18.74
C ARG A 20 -34.44 6.08 -18.89
N ILE A 21 -33.82 6.40 -20.02
CA ILE A 21 -33.39 7.75 -20.36
C ILE A 21 -34.63 8.59 -20.67
N ARG A 22 -35.06 9.43 -19.73
CA ARG A 22 -35.88 10.61 -20.03
C ARG A 22 -34.91 11.74 -20.37
N GLY A 23 -35.00 12.26 -21.59
CA GLY A 23 -34.22 13.42 -22.03
C GLY A 23 -34.46 14.61 -21.11
N HIS A 24 -33.46 14.89 -20.27
CA HIS A 24 -33.28 16.17 -19.60
C HIS A 24 -32.13 16.88 -20.29
N THR A 25 -32.41 18.07 -20.78
CA THR A 25 -31.45 19.03 -21.27
C THR A 25 -30.42 19.26 -20.14
N ILE A 26 -29.21 18.74 -20.31
CA ILE A 26 -28.09 18.97 -19.36
C ILE A 26 -27.67 20.42 -19.59
N THR A 27 -28.19 21.32 -18.78
CA THR A 27 -27.57 22.61 -18.54
C THR A 27 -26.20 22.28 -17.96
N SER A 28 -25.13 22.72 -18.62
CA SER A 28 -23.78 22.62 -18.13
C SER A 28 -23.67 23.38 -16.80
N GLN A 29 -23.89 22.67 -15.69
CA GLN A 29 -23.47 23.16 -14.39
C GLN A 29 -21.93 23.23 -14.48
N SER A 30 -21.40 24.44 -14.41
CA SER A 30 -20.00 24.71 -14.14
C SER A 30 -19.62 23.79 -12.98
N ALA A 31 -18.73 22.81 -13.24
CA ALA A 31 -18.19 21.99 -12.18
C ALA A 31 -17.59 22.94 -11.14
N ALA A 32 -18.16 22.96 -9.94
CA ALA A 32 -17.60 23.71 -8.84
C ALA A 32 -16.13 23.25 -8.72
N ALA A 33 -15.18 24.19 -8.67
CA ALA A 33 -13.78 23.88 -8.55
C ALA A 33 -13.61 22.96 -7.31
N GLU A 34 -12.98 21.81 -7.51
CA GLU A 34 -12.71 20.85 -6.43
C GLU A 34 -11.95 21.54 -5.30
N SER A 35 -12.32 21.25 -4.06
CA SER A 35 -11.60 21.82 -2.91
C SER A 35 -10.17 21.26 -2.83
N GLU A 36 -9.24 22.03 -2.25
CA GLU A 36 -7.86 21.59 -2.04
C GLU A 36 -7.82 20.29 -1.20
N GLU A 37 -8.65 20.21 -0.17
CA GLU A 37 -8.76 19.03 0.68
C GLU A 37 -9.25 17.79 -0.08
N ASP A 38 -10.18 17.93 -1.01
CA ASP A 38 -10.68 16.82 -1.82
C ASP A 38 -9.64 16.35 -2.82
N ARG A 39 -8.90 17.29 -3.45
CA ARG A 39 -7.75 16.98 -4.30
C ARG A 39 -6.69 16.19 -3.54
N LEU A 40 -6.28 16.68 -2.38
CA LEU A 40 -5.27 16.02 -1.54
C LEU A 40 -5.77 14.67 -1.00
N ALA A 41 -7.06 14.50 -0.70
CA ALA A 41 -7.64 13.24 -0.29
C ALA A 41 -7.55 12.16 -1.39
N ARG A 42 -7.59 12.54 -2.66
CA ARG A 42 -7.33 11.63 -3.78
C ARG A 42 -5.84 11.36 -3.97
N GLU A 43 -5.01 12.39 -3.89
CA GLU A 43 -3.57 12.29 -4.12
C GLU A 43 -2.86 11.47 -3.03
N VAL A 44 -3.29 11.53 -1.76
CA VAL A 44 -2.69 10.77 -0.65
C VAL A 44 -2.81 9.26 -0.86
N GLU A 45 -3.83 8.81 -1.56
CA GLU A 45 -4.05 7.39 -1.87
C GLU A 45 -3.52 6.98 -3.25
N ASP A 46 -3.02 7.93 -4.04
CA ASP A 46 -2.45 7.71 -5.36
C ASP A 46 -0.95 7.38 -5.26
N PRO A 47 -0.52 6.17 -5.68
CA PRO A 47 0.88 5.77 -5.59
C PRO A 47 1.81 6.48 -6.60
N THR A 48 1.25 7.23 -7.54
CA THR A 48 1.99 7.97 -8.57
C THR A 48 1.87 9.49 -8.41
N ALA A 49 1.21 9.96 -7.34
CA ALA A 49 1.11 11.39 -7.08
C ALA A 49 2.44 11.99 -6.65
N ILE A 50 2.78 13.14 -7.24
CA ILE A 50 3.95 13.93 -6.87
C ILE A 50 3.57 14.78 -5.65
N LEU A 51 3.51 14.14 -4.51
CA LEU A 51 3.11 14.73 -3.23
C LEU A 51 4.06 14.26 -2.14
N ALA A 52 4.83 15.18 -1.58
CA ALA A 52 5.68 14.87 -0.43
C ALA A 52 4.83 14.57 0.81
N GLN A 53 5.14 13.47 1.48
CA GLN A 53 4.35 12.99 2.61
C GLN A 53 5.24 12.39 3.69
N LEU A 54 4.83 12.53 4.94
CA LEU A 54 5.35 11.74 6.06
C LEU A 54 4.21 10.95 6.68
N GLN A 55 4.19 9.66 6.43
CA GLN A 55 3.20 8.74 6.99
C GLN A 55 3.73 8.11 8.28
N ILE A 56 2.96 8.21 9.36
CA ILE A 56 3.22 7.54 10.62
C ILE A 56 1.98 6.71 10.95
N GLN A 57 2.17 5.42 11.18
CA GLN A 57 1.05 4.54 11.50
C GLN A 57 1.39 3.53 12.59
N ASP A 58 0.39 3.18 13.36
CA ASP A 58 0.37 2.12 14.35
C ASP A 58 -0.52 0.98 13.84
N ILE A 59 0.02 -0.25 13.81
CA ILE A 59 -0.65 -1.46 13.33
C ILE A 59 -0.75 -2.41 14.52
N TYR A 60 -1.92 -2.51 15.10
CA TYR A 60 -2.19 -3.39 16.22
C TYR A 60 -2.92 -4.65 15.77
N SER A 61 -2.33 -5.82 16.07
CA SER A 61 -2.91 -7.14 15.80
C SER A 61 -3.18 -7.84 17.12
N PRO A 62 -4.44 -7.86 17.58
CA PRO A 62 -4.78 -8.46 18.87
C PRO A 62 -4.71 -9.99 18.86
N ARG A 63 -4.65 -10.62 17.69
CA ARG A 63 -4.57 -12.06 17.57
C ARG A 63 -3.99 -12.52 16.24
N ASP A 64 -3.06 -13.48 16.33
CA ASP A 64 -2.54 -14.24 15.21
C ASP A 64 -3.16 -15.63 15.10
N PHE A 65 -3.07 -16.27 13.93
CA PHE A 65 -3.65 -17.62 13.73
C PHE A 65 -2.92 -18.72 14.51
N GLN A 66 -1.62 -18.62 14.69
CA GLN A 66 -0.78 -19.67 15.29
C GLN A 66 -0.34 -19.35 16.72
N THR A 67 -0.66 -18.20 17.23
CA THR A 67 -0.28 -17.77 18.59
C THR A 67 -1.36 -16.88 19.20
N SER A 68 -1.43 -16.84 20.52
CA SER A 68 -2.27 -15.91 21.27
C SER A 68 -1.57 -14.57 21.55
N ALA A 69 -0.36 -14.37 21.04
CA ALA A 69 0.37 -13.13 21.20
C ALA A 69 -0.36 -11.96 20.54
N GLN A 70 -0.35 -10.83 21.21
CA GLN A 70 -0.71 -9.56 20.63
C GLN A 70 0.53 -8.94 20.03
N THR A 71 0.44 -8.43 18.81
CA THR A 71 1.57 -7.81 18.11
C THR A 71 1.23 -6.39 17.73
N ASN A 72 2.26 -5.55 17.68
CA ASN A 72 2.13 -4.15 17.33
C ASN A 72 3.31 -3.72 16.45
N THR A 73 3.05 -2.87 15.47
CA THR A 73 4.07 -2.30 14.59
C THR A 73 3.87 -0.80 14.43
N ILE A 74 4.87 -0.03 14.84
CA ILE A 74 4.98 1.38 14.45
C ILE A 74 5.73 1.45 13.13
N GLN A 75 5.13 2.08 12.14
CA GLN A 75 5.73 2.28 10.82
C GLN A 75 5.84 3.76 10.50
N ILE A 76 7.03 4.17 10.03
CA ILE A 76 7.31 5.52 9.54
C ILE A 76 7.71 5.40 8.08
N ARG A 77 7.06 6.19 7.22
CA ARG A 77 7.23 6.13 5.78
C ARG A 77 7.24 7.55 5.19
N PRO A 78 8.39 8.14 4.99
CA PRO A 78 8.52 9.32 4.14
C PRO A 78 8.24 8.94 2.69
N ILE A 79 7.57 9.82 1.95
CA ILE A 79 7.38 9.75 0.50
C ILE A 79 7.95 11.04 -0.05
N VAL A 80 9.01 10.91 -0.83
CA VAL A 80 9.80 12.04 -1.31
C VAL A 80 9.73 12.06 -2.83
N PRO A 81 9.00 13.00 -3.42
CA PRO A 81 9.06 13.25 -4.86
C PRO A 81 10.36 13.96 -5.21
N ILE A 82 11.01 13.53 -6.29
CA ILE A 82 12.18 14.19 -6.87
C ILE A 82 11.78 14.69 -8.25
N ALA A 83 11.98 15.98 -8.48
CA ALA A 83 11.69 16.62 -9.77
C ALA A 83 12.63 16.09 -10.86
N ALA A 84 12.18 16.18 -12.11
CA ALA A 84 13.04 15.93 -13.27
C ALA A 84 14.18 16.96 -13.31
N PHE A 85 15.40 16.51 -13.63
CA PHE A 85 16.58 17.37 -13.69
C PHE A 85 17.35 17.18 -15.02
N PRO A 86 18.26 18.10 -15.40
CA PRO A 86 19.06 17.95 -16.61
C PRO A 86 19.84 16.62 -16.60
N GLY A 87 19.60 15.80 -17.62
CA GLY A 87 20.17 14.44 -17.75
C GLY A 87 19.27 13.31 -17.27
N PHE A 88 18.22 13.61 -16.50
CA PHE A 88 17.20 12.63 -16.11
C PHE A 88 15.78 13.28 -16.15
N PRO A 89 15.08 13.20 -17.31
CA PRO A 89 13.85 13.95 -17.56
C PRO A 89 12.59 13.32 -16.94
N PHE A 90 12.75 12.43 -15.96
CA PHE A 90 11.65 11.73 -15.31
C PHE A 90 11.52 12.16 -13.85
N GLN A 91 10.30 12.23 -13.37
CA GLN A 91 10.04 12.40 -11.95
C GLN A 91 10.20 11.05 -11.23
N GLN A 92 10.68 11.08 -10.00
CA GLN A 92 10.84 9.90 -9.15
C GLN A 92 10.07 10.06 -7.85
N ILE A 93 9.65 8.93 -7.29
CA ILE A 93 9.09 8.86 -5.94
C ILE A 93 9.93 7.87 -5.14
N ILE A 94 10.65 8.38 -4.16
CA ILE A 94 11.43 7.57 -3.23
C ILE A 94 10.63 7.37 -1.96
N ARG A 95 10.45 6.10 -1.55
CA ARG A 95 9.64 5.73 -0.39
C ARG A 95 10.37 4.73 0.51
N PRO A 96 11.23 5.19 1.43
CA PRO A 96 11.75 4.35 2.49
C PRO A 96 10.66 3.98 3.49
N THR A 97 10.76 2.80 4.06
CA THR A 97 9.82 2.30 5.08
C THR A 97 10.62 1.74 6.25
N PHE A 98 10.38 2.31 7.43
CA PHE A 98 11.00 1.91 8.69
C PHE A 98 9.91 1.32 9.59
N LYS A 99 10.21 0.18 10.24
CA LYS A 99 9.27 -0.51 11.11
C LYS A 99 9.95 -0.91 12.42
N VAL A 100 9.30 -0.63 13.54
CA VAL A 100 9.61 -1.21 14.84
C VAL A 100 8.42 -2.05 15.26
N SER A 101 8.65 -3.34 15.51
CA SER A 101 7.55 -4.26 15.76
C SER A 101 7.76 -5.06 17.04
N GLN A 102 6.67 -5.20 17.80
CA GLN A 102 6.52 -6.25 18.78
C GLN A 102 6.06 -7.50 18.04
N ILE A 103 6.89 -8.52 17.98
CA ILE A 103 6.70 -9.71 17.13
C ILE A 103 6.59 -10.95 18.02
N ALA A 104 5.68 -11.86 17.70
CA ALA A 104 5.62 -13.16 18.34
C ALA A 104 6.81 -14.04 17.90
N THR A 105 7.53 -14.61 18.87
CA THR A 105 8.75 -15.40 18.61
C THR A 105 8.49 -16.88 18.40
N SER A 106 7.33 -17.36 18.82
CA SER A 106 6.95 -18.77 18.73
C SER A 106 5.43 -18.91 18.79
N SER A 107 4.93 -20.14 18.81
CA SER A 107 3.50 -20.43 19.06
C SER A 107 3.04 -20.07 20.49
N SER A 108 3.94 -19.71 21.38
CA SER A 108 3.63 -19.17 22.70
C SER A 108 3.24 -17.67 22.62
N SER A 109 2.84 -17.10 23.74
CA SER A 109 2.53 -15.66 23.84
C SER A 109 3.77 -14.77 24.02
N SER A 110 4.99 -15.31 23.91
CA SER A 110 6.23 -14.54 24.03
C SER A 110 6.43 -13.63 22.83
N THR A 111 6.85 -12.40 23.07
CA THR A 111 7.13 -11.40 22.05
C THR A 111 8.48 -10.75 22.28
N ILE A 112 9.09 -10.26 21.21
CA ILE A 112 10.22 -9.35 21.23
C ILE A 112 9.84 -8.04 20.56
N THR A 113 10.54 -6.96 20.91
CA THR A 113 10.39 -5.67 20.23
C THR A 113 11.69 -5.35 19.53
N GLU A 114 11.62 -5.29 18.19
CA GLU A 114 12.80 -5.15 17.35
C GLU A 114 12.55 -4.24 16.14
N PHE A 115 13.62 -3.67 15.63
CA PHE A 115 13.64 -2.98 14.34
C PHE A 115 13.62 -4.01 13.22
N GLN A 116 12.74 -3.85 12.24
CA GLN A 116 12.65 -4.74 11.08
C GLN A 116 13.60 -4.32 9.95
N ASP A 117 13.66 -5.16 8.92
CA ASP A 117 14.36 -4.83 7.70
C ASP A 117 13.75 -3.56 7.07
N MET A 118 14.63 -2.61 6.71
CA MET A 118 14.24 -1.39 6.01
C MET A 118 13.92 -1.73 4.55
N GLU A 119 12.81 -1.22 4.07
CA GLU A 119 12.41 -1.34 2.67
C GLU A 119 12.56 0.03 1.97
N LEU A 120 13.02 0.03 0.74
CA LEU A 120 13.11 1.21 -0.11
C LEU A 120 12.44 0.91 -1.45
N LEU A 121 11.42 1.68 -1.78
CA LEU A 121 10.81 1.69 -3.10
C LEU A 121 11.24 2.97 -3.82
N ASP A 122 11.74 2.82 -5.03
CA ASP A 122 12.08 3.91 -5.94
C ASP A 122 11.30 3.72 -7.25
N VAL A 123 10.41 4.66 -7.57
CA VAL A 123 9.52 4.56 -8.72
C VAL A 123 9.71 5.78 -9.61
N ILE A 124 10.11 5.54 -10.85
CA ILE A 124 10.11 6.52 -11.91
C ILE A 124 8.68 6.65 -12.42
N VAL A 125 8.10 7.84 -12.29
CA VAL A 125 6.74 8.13 -12.73
C VAL A 125 6.77 8.76 -14.11
N SER A 126 5.98 8.21 -15.01
CA SER A 126 5.85 8.75 -16.36
C SER A 126 4.68 9.71 -16.46
N ASN A 127 4.92 10.83 -17.15
CA ASN A 127 3.86 11.76 -17.56
C ASN A 127 3.14 11.31 -18.84
N TRP A 128 3.48 10.15 -19.37
CA TRP A 128 2.85 9.62 -20.57
C TRP A 128 2.18 8.27 -20.31
N PRO A 129 0.95 8.02 -20.77
CA PRO A 129 0.05 9.00 -21.40
C PRO A 129 -0.32 10.11 -20.41
N ASN A 130 -0.66 11.30 -20.91
CA ASN A 130 -0.99 12.46 -20.06
C ASN A 130 -2.08 12.11 -19.03
N PRO A 131 -1.76 12.12 -17.72
CA PRO A 131 -2.71 11.72 -16.68
C PRO A 131 -3.98 12.56 -16.62
N GLN A 132 -3.90 13.85 -17.02
CA GLN A 132 -5.06 14.75 -17.05
C GLN A 132 -6.04 14.37 -18.17
N GLU A 133 -5.55 13.82 -19.28
CA GLU A 133 -6.38 13.40 -20.41
C GLU A 133 -6.94 12.00 -20.24
N THR A 134 -6.13 11.06 -19.74
CA THR A 134 -6.49 9.65 -19.67
C THR A 134 -6.97 9.19 -18.30
N GLY A 135 -6.68 9.95 -17.25
CA GLY A 135 -6.86 9.54 -15.86
C GLY A 135 -5.92 8.42 -15.41
N LEU A 136 -5.01 7.94 -16.26
CA LEU A 136 -4.07 6.87 -15.97
C LEU A 136 -2.71 7.43 -15.57
N GLY A 137 -2.25 7.09 -14.35
CA GLY A 137 -0.88 7.27 -13.90
C GLY A 137 -0.19 5.92 -13.78
N TRP A 138 1.11 5.85 -14.04
CA TRP A 138 1.90 4.66 -13.82
C TRP A 138 3.36 4.97 -13.54
N GLY A 139 4.05 4.03 -12.94
CA GLY A 139 5.47 4.13 -12.65
C GLY A 139 6.10 2.74 -12.52
N ILE A 140 7.39 2.69 -12.78
CA ILE A 140 8.21 1.48 -12.64
C ILE A 140 9.53 1.83 -11.96
N GLY A 141 10.14 0.85 -11.30
CA GLY A 141 11.44 1.06 -10.68
C GLY A 141 11.89 -0.14 -9.87
N PRO A 142 12.97 0.00 -9.09
CA PRO A 142 13.44 -1.02 -8.18
C PRO A 142 12.77 -0.95 -6.80
N THR A 143 12.78 -2.08 -6.12
CA THR A 143 12.56 -2.20 -4.67
C THR A 143 13.78 -2.86 -4.04
N PHE A 144 14.19 -2.35 -2.87
CA PHE A 144 15.31 -2.85 -2.10
C PHE A 144 14.84 -3.24 -0.70
N VAL A 145 15.45 -4.29 -0.13
CA VAL A 145 15.34 -4.61 1.30
C VAL A 145 16.75 -4.69 1.88
N PHE A 146 16.95 -3.96 2.98
CA PHE A 146 18.22 -3.87 3.70
C PHE A 146 18.10 -4.71 4.97
N PRO A 147 19.06 -5.61 5.26
CA PRO A 147 19.02 -6.50 6.43
C PRO A 147 19.37 -5.73 7.71
N THR A 148 18.49 -4.82 8.13
CA THR A 148 18.64 -3.99 9.32
C THR A 148 18.04 -4.63 10.58
N GLY A 149 17.15 -5.61 10.43
CA GLY A 149 16.60 -6.43 11.52
C GLY A 149 17.68 -7.34 12.10
N ARG A 150 17.87 -7.30 13.41
CA ARG A 150 18.92 -8.07 14.08
C ARG A 150 18.47 -9.46 14.52
N ASP A 151 17.23 -9.55 15.01
CA ASP A 151 16.66 -10.83 15.43
C ASP A 151 16.08 -11.57 14.21
N PRO A 152 16.25 -12.90 14.10
CA PRO A 152 15.69 -13.70 13.01
C PRO A 152 14.16 -13.62 12.87
N ALA A 153 13.45 -13.25 13.92
CA ALA A 153 12.00 -13.02 13.85
C ALA A 153 11.66 -11.64 13.26
N ALA A 154 12.59 -10.68 13.28
CA ALA A 154 12.42 -9.31 12.81
C ALA A 154 13.02 -9.06 11.42
N GLY A 155 14.06 -9.80 11.04
CA GLY A 155 14.79 -9.61 9.80
C GLY A 155 15.06 -10.92 9.06
N LYS A 156 15.19 -10.82 7.74
CA LYS A 156 15.49 -11.95 6.86
C LYS A 156 16.99 -12.24 6.73
N HIS A 157 17.82 -11.35 7.26
CA HIS A 157 19.28 -11.39 7.11
C HIS A 157 19.75 -11.45 5.65
N ALA A 158 18.98 -10.87 4.74
CA ALA A 158 19.22 -10.90 3.30
C ALA A 158 19.09 -9.52 2.68
N TRP A 159 20.03 -9.19 1.81
CA TRP A 159 19.89 -8.11 0.85
C TRP A 159 18.97 -8.53 -0.25
N GLU A 160 17.95 -7.75 -0.51
CA GLU A 160 17.01 -8.04 -1.59
C GLU A 160 16.92 -6.87 -2.57
N LEU A 161 16.79 -7.21 -3.84
CA LEU A 161 16.56 -6.27 -4.95
C LEU A 161 15.56 -6.89 -5.91
N GLY A 162 14.64 -6.11 -6.43
CA GLY A 162 13.68 -6.62 -7.40
C GLY A 162 12.92 -5.52 -8.12
N PRO A 163 12.08 -5.89 -9.08
CA PRO A 163 11.25 -4.96 -9.81
C PRO A 163 10.09 -4.46 -8.96
N ALA A 164 9.69 -3.22 -9.23
CA ALA A 164 8.48 -2.61 -8.71
C ALA A 164 7.70 -1.91 -9.81
N ALA A 165 6.39 -1.84 -9.66
CA ALA A 165 5.50 -1.10 -10.54
C ALA A 165 4.34 -0.52 -9.74
N ALA A 166 3.83 0.61 -10.18
CA ALA A 166 2.61 1.21 -9.67
C ALA A 166 1.74 1.65 -10.83
N ALA A 167 0.43 1.55 -10.68
CA ALA A 167 -0.50 2.16 -11.61
C ALA A 167 -1.74 2.63 -10.88
N VAL A 168 -2.38 3.67 -11.42
CA VAL A 168 -3.60 4.26 -10.87
C VAL A 168 -4.48 4.77 -11.99
N TYR A 169 -5.78 4.61 -11.84
CA TYR A 169 -6.78 5.18 -12.72
C TYR A 169 -7.69 6.14 -11.94
N ARG A 170 -7.83 7.34 -12.45
CA ARG A 170 -8.57 8.48 -11.86
C ARG A 170 -9.69 8.99 -12.77
N GLY A 171 -9.97 8.30 -13.87
CA GLY A 171 -10.97 8.72 -14.86
C GLY A 171 -12.43 8.64 -14.40
N ILE A 172 -12.69 8.11 -13.19
CA ILE A 172 -14.02 8.07 -12.59
C ILE A 172 -14.09 9.13 -11.49
N PRO A 173 -15.06 10.05 -11.52
CA PRO A 173 -15.21 11.07 -10.49
C PRO A 173 -15.24 10.46 -9.09
N HIS A 174 -14.49 11.06 -8.17
CA HIS A 174 -14.34 10.64 -6.76
C HIS A 174 -13.69 9.28 -6.52
N LEU A 175 -13.48 8.45 -7.53
CA LEU A 175 -12.91 7.10 -7.40
C LEU A 175 -11.46 7.07 -7.90
N THR A 176 -10.57 6.60 -7.04
CA THR A 176 -9.18 6.27 -7.37
C THR A 176 -9.00 4.76 -7.23
N VAL A 177 -8.56 4.11 -8.31
CA VAL A 177 -8.27 2.67 -8.31
C VAL A 177 -6.88 2.43 -8.83
N GLY A 178 -6.07 1.67 -8.11
CA GLY A 178 -4.71 1.40 -8.51
C GLY A 178 -4.10 0.22 -7.78
N PHE A 179 -2.80 0.07 -7.95
CA PHE A 179 -2.01 -0.91 -7.22
C PHE A 179 -0.56 -0.48 -7.10
N ILE A 180 0.14 -1.09 -6.14
CA ILE A 180 1.59 -1.14 -6.07
C ILE A 180 1.99 -2.61 -6.11
N PHE A 181 2.93 -2.94 -6.97
CA PHE A 181 3.56 -4.25 -7.07
C PHE A 181 5.04 -4.14 -6.73
N GLN A 182 5.56 -5.08 -5.94
CA GLN A 182 6.97 -5.20 -5.61
C GLN A 182 7.35 -6.68 -5.58
N ASN A 183 8.54 -7.03 -6.05
CA ASN A 183 9.02 -8.41 -6.00
C ASN A 183 10.50 -8.46 -5.60
N PRO A 184 10.84 -8.14 -4.34
CA PRO A 184 12.20 -8.23 -3.85
C PRO A 184 12.69 -9.68 -3.87
N ILE A 185 13.93 -9.89 -4.33
CA ILE A 185 14.60 -11.17 -4.50
C ILE A 185 15.93 -11.11 -3.74
N SER A 186 16.15 -12.03 -2.83
CA SER A 186 17.39 -12.09 -2.07
C SER A 186 18.56 -12.52 -2.96
N PHE A 187 19.69 -11.80 -2.86
CA PHE A 187 20.91 -12.05 -3.64
C PHE A 187 22.18 -12.15 -2.78
N ALA A 188 22.17 -11.63 -1.56
CA ALA A 188 23.30 -11.73 -0.62
C ALA A 188 22.76 -11.87 0.81
N TYR A 189 23.56 -12.49 1.68
CA TYR A 189 23.12 -12.86 3.03
C TYR A 189 24.14 -12.40 4.06
N THR A 190 23.66 -11.91 5.20
CA THR A 190 24.50 -11.51 6.35
C THR A 190 24.67 -12.60 7.38
N ASN A 191 23.92 -13.70 7.26
CA ASN A 191 23.98 -14.87 8.14
C ASN A 191 23.95 -16.14 7.29
N SER A 192 24.79 -17.12 7.63
CA SER A 192 24.87 -18.42 6.94
C SER A 192 23.61 -19.29 7.07
N SER A 193 22.76 -19.02 8.07
CA SER A 193 21.47 -19.71 8.26
C SER A 193 20.32 -19.01 7.53
N ALA A 194 20.55 -17.85 6.88
CA ALA A 194 19.53 -17.17 6.14
C ALA A 194 19.10 -17.98 4.91
N THR A 195 17.81 -18.08 4.70
CA THR A 195 17.23 -18.83 3.57
C THR A 195 16.85 -17.88 2.42
N PRO A 196 17.03 -18.34 1.16
CA PRO A 196 16.64 -17.54 0.00
C PRO A 196 15.16 -17.15 0.06
N GLN A 197 14.89 -15.86 -0.16
CA GLN A 197 13.56 -15.28 -0.17
C GLN A 197 13.24 -14.71 -1.55
N THR A 198 11.99 -14.82 -1.96
CA THR A 198 11.43 -14.10 -3.11
C THR A 198 9.98 -13.84 -2.78
N GLN A 199 9.71 -12.70 -2.20
CA GLN A 199 8.39 -12.34 -1.69
C GLN A 199 7.77 -11.27 -2.55
N MET A 200 6.88 -11.68 -3.45
CA MET A 200 6.01 -10.78 -4.17
C MET A 200 5.07 -10.08 -3.19
N GLN A 201 4.90 -8.79 -3.36
CA GLN A 201 3.95 -7.94 -2.63
C GLN A 201 3.05 -7.24 -3.65
N PHE A 202 1.76 -7.36 -3.48
CA PHE A 202 0.77 -6.66 -4.27
C PHE A 202 -0.17 -5.90 -3.34
N GLN A 203 -0.26 -4.59 -3.51
CA GLN A 203 -1.10 -3.70 -2.70
C GLN A 203 -2.21 -3.13 -3.60
N PRO A 204 -3.43 -3.71 -3.58
CA PRO A 204 -4.57 -3.09 -4.24
C PRO A 204 -4.90 -1.77 -3.54
N ARG A 205 -5.23 -0.74 -4.31
CA ARG A 205 -5.56 0.59 -3.80
C ARG A 205 -6.87 1.03 -4.40
N ILE A 206 -7.85 1.22 -3.54
CA ILE A 206 -9.16 1.72 -3.92
C ILE A 206 -9.53 2.79 -2.90
N SER A 207 -9.84 4.00 -3.36
CA SER A 207 -10.37 5.04 -2.49
C SER A 207 -11.52 5.79 -3.18
N TYR A 208 -12.47 6.24 -2.38
CA TYR A 208 -13.62 7.02 -2.82
C TYR A 208 -13.73 8.29 -1.98
N THR A 209 -13.63 9.45 -2.62
CA THR A 209 -13.72 10.76 -1.97
C THR A 209 -15.19 11.13 -1.75
N LEU A 210 -15.54 11.44 -0.50
CA LEU A 210 -16.90 11.78 -0.07
C LEU A 210 -17.19 13.29 -0.08
N GLY A 211 -16.15 14.11 -0.27
CA GLY A 211 -16.19 15.56 -0.16
C GLY A 211 -15.73 16.10 1.18
N HIS A 212 -15.36 17.39 1.21
CA HIS A 212 -14.80 18.07 2.40
C HIS A 212 -13.57 17.35 3.00
N GLY A 213 -12.73 16.78 2.14
CA GLY A 213 -11.53 16.02 2.50
C GLY A 213 -11.79 14.62 3.03
N TRP A 214 -13.04 14.18 3.21
CA TRP A 214 -13.38 12.82 3.66
C TRP A 214 -13.25 11.79 2.54
N TYR A 215 -12.76 10.61 2.87
CA TYR A 215 -12.69 9.48 1.95
C TYR A 215 -12.80 8.13 2.68
N VAL A 216 -13.23 7.13 1.92
CA VAL A 216 -13.21 5.71 2.30
C VAL A 216 -12.15 5.02 1.47
N LYS A 217 -11.42 4.08 2.06
CA LYS A 217 -10.33 3.38 1.38
C LYS A 217 -10.29 1.88 1.66
N SER A 218 -9.72 1.15 0.70
CA SER A 218 -9.24 -0.21 0.83
C SER A 218 -7.85 -0.28 0.19
N SER A 219 -6.83 0.25 0.88
CA SER A 219 -5.49 0.47 0.30
C SER A 219 -4.35 0.03 1.22
N ASP A 220 -4.65 -0.41 2.44
CA ASP A 220 -3.62 -0.72 3.43
C ASP A 220 -3.18 -2.19 3.40
N SER A 221 -3.94 -3.05 2.72
CA SER A 221 -3.66 -4.48 2.62
C SER A 221 -2.53 -4.77 1.64
N THR A 222 -1.63 -5.65 2.05
CA THR A 222 -0.57 -6.17 1.18
C THR A 222 -0.75 -7.67 1.00
N TRP A 223 -1.03 -8.10 -0.22
CA TRP A 223 -1.05 -9.51 -0.59
C TRP A 223 0.39 -9.97 -0.78
N THR A 224 0.78 -11.06 -0.14
CA THR A 224 2.15 -11.59 -0.22
C THR A 224 2.16 -13.01 -0.74
N VAL A 225 3.12 -13.30 -1.63
CA VAL A 225 3.41 -14.64 -2.11
C VAL A 225 4.92 -14.85 -2.07
N ASN A 226 5.39 -15.81 -1.27
CA ASN A 226 6.80 -16.19 -1.25
C ASN A 226 7.02 -17.38 -2.18
N TRP A 227 7.62 -17.14 -3.33
CA TRP A 227 7.80 -18.15 -4.39
C TRP A 227 8.80 -19.24 -4.02
N ARG A 228 9.79 -18.95 -3.18
CA ARG A 228 10.86 -19.90 -2.82
C ARG A 228 10.56 -20.78 -1.62
N HIS A 229 9.58 -20.40 -0.81
CA HIS A 229 9.19 -21.14 0.38
C HIS A 229 7.78 -21.71 0.24
N GLY A 230 7.63 -22.75 -0.57
CA GLY A 230 6.38 -23.48 -0.70
C GLY A 230 5.20 -22.64 -1.16
N SER A 231 5.45 -21.49 -1.80
CA SER A 231 4.42 -20.53 -2.19
C SER A 231 3.57 -20.06 -1.01
N SER A 232 4.21 -19.74 0.14
CA SER A 232 3.47 -19.18 1.28
C SER A 232 2.74 -17.92 0.86
N THR A 233 1.45 -17.89 1.10
CA THR A 233 0.56 -16.84 0.59
C THR A 233 -0.28 -16.27 1.71
N THR A 234 -0.42 -14.94 1.74
CA THR A 234 -1.34 -14.22 2.63
C THR A 234 -2.09 -13.17 1.82
N ILE A 235 -3.42 -13.18 1.91
CA ILE A 235 -4.29 -12.23 1.22
C ILE A 235 -5.21 -11.58 2.27
N PRO A 236 -4.82 -10.44 2.83
CA PRO A 236 -5.70 -9.63 3.65
C PRO A 236 -6.57 -8.72 2.78
N VAL A 237 -7.68 -8.25 3.36
CA VAL A 237 -8.51 -7.17 2.84
C VAL A 237 -8.70 -6.12 3.91
N SER A 238 -8.78 -4.86 3.54
CA SER A 238 -8.97 -3.76 4.47
C SER A 238 -10.12 -2.86 4.08
N LEU A 239 -10.67 -2.18 5.08
CA LEU A 239 -11.60 -1.09 4.91
C LEU A 239 -11.23 -0.02 5.94
N GLY A 240 -11.14 1.22 5.49
CA GLY A 240 -10.80 2.34 6.33
C GLY A 240 -11.45 3.63 5.84
N PHE A 241 -11.30 4.65 6.64
CA PHE A 241 -11.71 6.01 6.31
C PHE A 241 -10.70 7.01 6.86
N GLY A 242 -10.61 8.15 6.21
CA GLY A 242 -9.73 9.24 6.60
C GLY A 242 -10.30 10.58 6.22
N ARG A 243 -9.61 11.61 6.65
CA ARG A 243 -9.94 12.97 6.30
C ARG A 243 -8.69 13.81 6.14
N VAL A 244 -8.62 14.55 5.05
CA VAL A 244 -7.64 15.62 4.88
C VAL A 244 -8.26 16.94 5.34
N TRP A 245 -7.53 17.69 6.15
CA TRP A 245 -7.91 19.05 6.51
C TRP A 245 -6.67 19.90 6.82
N LYS A 246 -6.83 21.19 6.69
CA LYS A 246 -5.79 22.17 7.01
C LYS A 246 -5.91 22.65 8.44
N VAL A 247 -4.83 22.49 9.22
CA VAL A 247 -4.74 22.95 10.62
C VAL A 247 -3.51 23.82 10.78
N SER A 248 -3.70 25.10 11.10
CA SER A 248 -2.58 26.03 11.33
C SER A 248 -1.53 26.07 10.21
N GLY A 249 -1.97 25.91 8.95
CA GLY A 249 -1.09 25.90 7.79
C GLY A 249 -0.53 24.52 7.39
N LEU A 250 -0.67 23.50 8.25
CA LEU A 250 -0.30 22.13 7.94
C LEU A 250 -1.47 21.36 7.32
N GLN A 251 -1.19 20.59 6.29
CA GLN A 251 -2.14 19.63 5.73
C GLN A 251 -1.99 18.30 6.45
N LEU A 252 -3.03 17.89 7.18
CA LEU A 252 -3.07 16.68 7.99
C LEU A 252 -4.05 15.68 7.40
N ASN A 253 -3.69 14.42 7.44
CA ASN A 253 -4.54 13.31 7.03
C ASN A 253 -4.52 12.20 8.09
N PRO A 254 -5.31 12.29 9.18
CA PRO A 254 -5.57 11.16 10.05
C PRO A 254 -6.54 10.18 9.39
N TRP A 255 -6.30 8.89 9.66
CA TRP A 255 -7.13 7.81 9.15
C TRP A 255 -7.10 6.60 10.08
N VAL A 256 -8.09 5.75 9.93
CA VAL A 256 -8.19 4.46 10.61
C VAL A 256 -8.66 3.41 9.62
N SER A 257 -8.13 2.19 9.75
CA SER A 257 -8.61 1.05 8.96
C SER A 257 -8.61 -0.24 9.77
N GLY A 258 -9.52 -1.14 9.41
CA GLY A 258 -9.51 -2.54 9.82
C GLY A 258 -9.02 -3.40 8.67
N GLU A 259 -8.21 -4.42 8.99
CA GLU A 259 -7.71 -5.39 8.02
C GLU A 259 -8.02 -6.80 8.52
N TRP A 260 -8.40 -7.70 7.61
CA TRP A 260 -8.69 -9.11 7.88
C TRP A 260 -7.96 -10.00 6.89
N THR A 261 -7.28 -11.01 7.40
CA THR A 261 -6.68 -12.05 6.56
C THR A 261 -7.75 -13.01 6.06
N THR A 262 -8.14 -12.87 4.80
CA THR A 262 -9.19 -13.66 4.16
C THR A 262 -8.69 -14.99 3.61
N TYR A 263 -7.41 -15.05 3.22
CA TYR A 263 -6.76 -16.27 2.73
C TYR A 263 -5.32 -16.32 3.22
N ARG A 264 -4.91 -17.55 3.63
CA ARG A 264 -3.52 -17.86 3.95
C ARG A 264 -3.18 -19.30 3.60
N GLN A 265 -1.95 -19.52 3.17
CA GLN A 265 -1.44 -20.85 2.83
C GLN A 265 0.04 -20.94 3.17
N TYR A 266 0.44 -22.01 3.83
CA TYR A 266 1.85 -22.29 4.21
C TYR A 266 2.54 -21.12 4.94
N THR A 267 1.78 -20.31 5.66
CA THR A 267 2.31 -19.22 6.49
C THR A 267 2.60 -19.71 7.90
N THR A 268 3.54 -19.06 8.55
CA THR A 268 3.86 -19.25 9.97
C THR A 268 2.91 -18.40 10.83
N ILE A 269 3.43 -17.45 11.59
CA ILE A 269 2.62 -16.53 12.37
C ILE A 269 2.03 -15.47 11.41
N THR A 270 0.71 -15.31 11.46
CA THR A 270 -0.02 -14.41 10.56
C THR A 270 -1.17 -13.75 11.31
N PRO A 271 -1.32 -12.43 11.28
CA PRO A 271 -2.44 -11.73 11.87
C PRO A 271 -3.79 -12.24 11.36
N MET A 272 -4.73 -12.50 12.27
CA MET A 272 -6.12 -12.80 11.90
C MET A 272 -6.83 -11.53 11.44
N TYR A 273 -6.64 -10.48 12.22
CA TYR A 273 -7.11 -9.14 11.93
C TYR A 273 -6.19 -8.10 12.59
N SER A 274 -6.19 -6.91 12.04
CA SER A 274 -5.41 -5.79 12.54
C SER A 274 -6.26 -4.52 12.50
N VAL A 275 -5.99 -3.61 13.41
CA VAL A 275 -6.48 -2.24 13.37
C VAL A 275 -5.29 -1.33 13.13
N ARG A 276 -5.45 -0.39 12.22
CA ARG A 276 -4.41 0.58 11.87
C ARG A 276 -4.90 1.98 12.17
N PHE A 277 -4.08 2.75 12.84
CA PHE A 277 -4.25 4.18 13.03
C PHE A 277 -3.09 4.89 12.37
N GLY A 278 -3.37 5.89 11.58
CA GLY A 278 -2.31 6.63 10.93
C GLY A 278 -2.58 8.12 10.87
N VAL A 279 -1.49 8.88 10.80
CA VAL A 279 -1.49 10.30 10.48
C VAL A 279 -0.47 10.51 9.37
N THR A 280 -0.91 11.18 8.31
CA THR A 280 -0.02 11.61 7.23
C THR A 280 0.08 13.12 7.24
N LEU A 281 1.29 13.63 7.31
CA LEU A 281 1.61 15.04 7.05
C LEU A 281 1.81 15.19 5.55
N LEU A 282 1.14 16.16 4.94
CA LEU A 282 1.21 16.42 3.50
C LEU A 282 1.93 17.76 3.27
N PHE A 283 2.82 17.78 2.30
CA PHE A 283 3.63 18.94 1.92
C PHE A 283 3.48 19.22 0.42
N PRO A 284 2.33 19.82 0.00
CA PRO A 284 2.03 20.00 -1.42
C PRO A 284 3.04 20.88 -2.17
N ASP A 285 3.74 21.77 -1.47
CA ASP A 285 4.69 22.72 -2.05
C ASP A 285 6.15 22.25 -1.96
N LEU A 286 6.39 21.00 -1.50
CA LEU A 286 7.74 20.45 -1.35
C LEU A 286 8.06 19.52 -2.52
N GLU A 287 8.92 19.97 -3.42
CA GLU A 287 9.62 19.17 -4.43
C GLU A 287 11.13 19.26 -4.17
N LEU A 288 11.86 18.15 -4.28
CA LEU A 288 13.32 18.08 -4.14
C LEU A 288 14.01 17.88 -5.48
#